data_4587bffbf4373129f3e52501ea583906
#
_entry.id   4587bffbf4373129f3e52501ea583906
#
_cell.length_a   1.000
_cell.length_b   1.000
_cell.length_c   1.000
_cell.angle_alpha   90.00
_cell.angle_beta   90.00
_cell.angle_gamma   90.00
#
_symmetry.space_group_name_H-M   'P 1'
#
loop_
_entity.id
_entity.type
_entity.pdbx_description
1 polymer ?
#
loop_
_entity_poly.entity_id
_entity_poly.type
_entity_poly.pdbx_seq_one_letter_code
_entity_poly.pdbx_strand_id
1 'polypeptide(L)'
;VNKDDVQAFFKLYRDSIPPFPTVVKMRHLLTKIEPNQAQINKTKELLTGLRKNILEGKETFESLASQYSQDPGSKNTGGSLGFVRRGNLVTPFEAVAFTLNPGEISLPVKTEHGYHIIETQEVLGERIKVRHILLSPPITDKDETLAYNKAVSLKDSSSTLVDFISMVKAHSMDDQTNAAGGSLGWIDPTNYPVQEFGAVIGQINPNECAGPVRSEYGYHLLWIEATKPGGRPDLSKHWNQVEALALNKKKSDW
;
A
#
# COMPACT_ATOMS: atom_id res chain seq x y z
N VAL A 1 20.85 -25.17 -19.44
CA VAL A 1 20.97 -24.46 -20.72
C VAL A 1 22.38 -23.92 -20.79
N ASN A 2 23.14 -24.30 -21.82
CA ASN A 2 24.48 -23.79 -22.09
C ASN A 2 24.42 -22.67 -23.15
N LYS A 3 25.58 -22.08 -23.46
CA LYS A 3 25.69 -20.99 -24.43
C LYS A 3 25.16 -21.37 -25.84
N ASP A 4 25.45 -22.57 -26.27
CA ASP A 4 25.03 -23.05 -27.58
C ASP A 4 23.51 -23.27 -27.66
N ASP A 5 22.90 -23.76 -26.57
CA ASP A 5 21.45 -23.89 -26.45
C ASP A 5 20.74 -22.52 -26.59
N VAL A 6 21.29 -21.47 -25.95
CA VAL A 6 20.73 -20.10 -26.02
C VAL A 6 20.84 -19.53 -27.43
N GLN A 7 21.99 -19.73 -28.10
CA GLN A 7 22.20 -19.26 -29.45
C GLN A 7 21.31 -20.01 -30.47
N ALA A 8 21.16 -21.33 -30.32
CA ALA A 8 20.27 -22.13 -31.15
C ALA A 8 18.80 -21.71 -30.96
N PHE A 9 18.36 -21.55 -29.71
CA PHE A 9 17.02 -21.04 -29.40
C PHE A 9 16.78 -19.69 -30.06
N PHE A 10 17.72 -18.74 -29.90
CA PHE A 10 17.58 -17.40 -30.46
C PHE A 10 17.51 -17.41 -31.96
N LYS A 11 18.36 -18.22 -32.65
CA LYS A 11 18.34 -18.35 -34.10
C LYS A 11 16.98 -18.84 -34.60
N LEU A 12 16.33 -19.74 -33.85
CA LEU A 12 15.06 -20.34 -34.25
C LEU A 12 13.85 -19.45 -33.95
N TYR A 13 13.86 -18.74 -32.82
CA TYR A 13 12.67 -18.07 -32.26
C TYR A 13 12.76 -16.55 -32.24
N ARG A 14 13.88 -15.89 -32.64
CA ARG A 14 14.07 -14.44 -32.45
C ARG A 14 12.93 -13.58 -33.01
N ASP A 15 12.36 -13.99 -34.15
CA ASP A 15 11.30 -13.22 -34.81
C ASP A 15 9.92 -13.43 -34.17
N SER A 16 9.80 -14.45 -33.31
CA SER A 16 8.61 -14.73 -32.50
C SER A 16 8.71 -14.18 -31.09
N ILE A 17 9.89 -13.73 -30.64
CA ILE A 17 10.05 -13.10 -29.33
C ILE A 17 9.58 -11.65 -29.41
N PRO A 18 8.61 -11.23 -28.59
CA PRO A 18 8.19 -9.83 -28.58
C PRO A 18 9.35 -8.91 -28.14
N PRO A 19 9.31 -7.63 -28.50
CA PRO A 19 10.27 -6.67 -27.97
C PRO A 19 10.31 -6.69 -26.45
N PHE A 20 11.52 -6.70 -25.89
CA PHE A 20 11.69 -6.59 -24.43
C PHE A 20 11.33 -5.18 -23.95
N PRO A 21 10.66 -5.04 -22.81
CA PRO A 21 10.41 -3.73 -22.23
C PRO A 21 11.71 -3.08 -21.72
N THR A 22 11.73 -1.76 -21.69
CA THR A 22 12.75 -1.04 -20.91
C THR A 22 12.50 -1.30 -19.43
N VAL A 23 13.52 -1.72 -18.69
CA VAL A 23 13.43 -1.92 -17.25
C VAL A 23 14.39 -0.97 -16.54
N VAL A 24 13.95 -0.50 -15.36
CA VAL A 24 14.72 0.42 -14.54
C VAL A 24 14.98 -0.19 -13.17
N LYS A 25 16.17 0.06 -12.63
CA LYS A 25 16.47 -0.21 -11.23
C LYS A 25 16.20 1.06 -10.45
N MET A 26 15.22 1.01 -9.55
CA MET A 26 14.78 2.21 -8.88
C MET A 26 14.52 2.04 -7.40
N ARG A 27 14.46 3.19 -6.76
CA ARG A 27 14.05 3.36 -5.37
C ARG A 27 12.90 4.34 -5.30
N HIS A 28 12.11 4.27 -4.22
CA HIS A 28 11.12 5.27 -3.92
C HIS A 28 11.12 5.70 -2.45
N LEU A 29 10.57 6.87 -2.19
CA LEU A 29 10.22 7.39 -0.88
C LEU A 29 8.73 7.72 -0.91
N LEU A 30 7.97 7.24 0.06
CA LEU A 30 6.55 7.53 0.18
C LEU A 30 6.28 8.52 1.32
N THR A 31 5.56 9.59 1.01
CA THR A 31 4.94 10.49 1.98
C THR A 31 3.42 10.31 1.92
N LYS A 32 2.83 9.64 2.90
CA LYS A 32 1.37 9.45 2.99
C LYS A 32 0.68 10.79 3.26
N ILE A 33 -0.54 10.92 2.76
CA ILE A 33 -1.41 12.02 3.13
C ILE A 33 -2.19 11.57 4.36
N GLU A 34 -1.92 12.20 5.49
CA GLU A 34 -2.55 11.86 6.76
C GLU A 34 -3.50 12.97 7.20
N PRO A 35 -4.67 12.64 7.76
CA PRO A 35 -5.58 13.64 8.29
C PRO A 35 -4.92 14.37 9.48
N ASN A 36 -5.15 15.67 9.57
CA ASN A 36 -4.62 16.47 10.67
C ASN A 36 -5.27 16.13 12.01
N GLN A 37 -4.60 16.53 13.11
CA GLN A 37 -5.03 16.19 14.46
C GLN A 37 -6.44 16.71 14.80
N ALA A 38 -6.86 17.84 14.22
CA ALA A 38 -8.21 18.38 14.45
C ALA A 38 -9.29 17.45 13.86
N GLN A 39 -9.07 16.88 12.65
CA GLN A 39 -10.00 15.92 12.05
C GLN A 39 -10.01 14.60 12.81
N ILE A 40 -8.84 14.14 13.26
CA ILE A 40 -8.72 12.96 14.13
C ILE A 40 -9.53 13.16 15.41
N ASN A 41 -9.39 14.29 16.08
CA ASN A 41 -10.10 14.59 17.33
C ASN A 41 -11.61 14.63 17.09
N LYS A 42 -12.08 15.33 16.05
CA LYS A 42 -13.51 15.36 15.69
C LYS A 42 -14.09 13.97 15.44
N THR A 43 -13.35 13.11 14.74
CA THR A 43 -13.79 11.74 14.49
C THR A 43 -13.90 10.92 15.78
N LYS A 44 -12.92 11.05 16.68
CA LYS A 44 -12.96 10.39 18.00
C LYS A 44 -14.08 10.91 18.89
N GLU A 45 -14.31 12.22 18.90
CA GLU A 45 -15.40 12.86 19.62
C GLU A 45 -16.76 12.39 19.11
N LEU A 46 -16.95 12.31 17.78
CA LEU A 46 -18.16 11.78 17.16
C LEU A 46 -18.41 10.34 17.61
N LEU A 47 -17.42 9.44 17.46
CA LEU A 47 -17.54 8.04 17.90
C LEU A 47 -17.85 7.92 19.40
N THR A 48 -17.25 8.77 20.23
CA THR A 48 -17.52 8.81 21.67
C THR A 48 -18.96 9.26 21.95
N GLY A 49 -19.46 10.22 21.18
CA GLY A 49 -20.86 10.66 21.25
C GLY A 49 -21.84 9.56 20.81
N LEU A 50 -21.55 8.85 19.71
CA LEU A 50 -22.35 7.71 19.25
C LEU A 50 -22.39 6.59 20.32
N ARG A 51 -21.23 6.24 20.88
CA ARG A 51 -21.14 5.30 22.00
C ARG A 51 -22.01 5.71 23.18
N LYS A 52 -21.95 6.98 23.58
CA LYS A 52 -22.76 7.53 24.68
C LYS A 52 -24.26 7.39 24.40
N ASN A 53 -24.71 7.73 23.19
CA ASN A 53 -26.11 7.61 22.80
C ASN A 53 -26.61 6.16 22.88
N ILE A 54 -25.78 5.19 22.50
CA ILE A 54 -26.11 3.76 22.62
C ILE A 54 -26.22 3.36 24.08
N LEU A 55 -25.25 3.72 24.92
CA LEU A 55 -25.24 3.37 26.35
C LEU A 55 -26.40 3.99 27.12
N GLU A 56 -26.86 5.19 26.73
CA GLU A 56 -28.01 5.86 27.29
C GLU A 56 -29.35 5.37 26.72
N GLY A 57 -29.34 4.41 25.77
CA GLY A 57 -30.54 3.88 25.13
C GLY A 57 -31.28 4.85 24.23
N LYS A 58 -30.65 5.95 23.81
CA LYS A 58 -31.23 6.94 22.91
C LYS A 58 -31.32 6.45 21.48
N GLU A 59 -30.34 5.66 21.07
CA GLU A 59 -30.19 5.10 19.73
C GLU A 59 -29.73 3.66 19.83
N THR A 60 -30.02 2.86 18.80
CA THR A 60 -29.48 1.50 18.71
C THR A 60 -28.15 1.48 17.99
N PHE A 61 -27.31 0.49 18.28
CA PHE A 61 -26.04 0.30 17.59
C PHE A 61 -26.25 0.11 16.09
N GLU A 62 -27.26 -0.68 15.69
CA GLU A 62 -27.62 -0.95 14.31
C GLU A 62 -28.01 0.32 13.54
N SER A 63 -28.85 1.18 14.16
CA SER A 63 -29.26 2.46 13.58
C SER A 63 -28.04 3.34 13.29
N LEU A 64 -27.19 3.51 14.31
CA LEU A 64 -26.01 4.35 14.19
C LEU A 64 -24.94 3.75 13.23
N ALA A 65 -24.80 2.43 13.20
CA ALA A 65 -23.92 1.79 12.23
C ALA A 65 -24.40 2.02 10.78
N SER A 66 -25.70 1.85 10.55
CA SER A 66 -26.28 2.09 9.21
C SER A 66 -26.19 3.55 8.77
N GLN A 67 -26.27 4.48 9.71
CA GLN A 67 -26.21 5.91 9.42
C GLN A 67 -24.77 6.42 9.24
N TYR A 68 -23.86 6.05 10.13
CA TYR A 68 -22.55 6.66 10.25
C TYR A 68 -21.39 5.78 9.76
N SER A 69 -21.49 4.43 9.86
CA SER A 69 -20.35 3.57 9.53
C SER A 69 -19.90 3.75 8.09
N GLN A 70 -18.61 3.81 7.91
CA GLN A 70 -17.94 3.85 6.59
C GLN A 70 -17.43 2.47 6.15
N ASP A 71 -17.70 1.40 6.94
CA ASP A 71 -17.41 0.04 6.51
C ASP A 71 -18.47 -0.47 5.55
N PRO A 72 -18.17 -0.62 4.24
CA PRO A 72 -19.16 -1.08 3.26
C PRO A 72 -19.61 -2.53 3.51
N GLY A 73 -18.76 -3.33 4.17
CA GLY A 73 -19.03 -4.76 4.42
C GLY A 73 -20.07 -4.99 5.51
N SER A 74 -20.15 -4.12 6.53
CA SER A 74 -21.03 -4.33 7.68
C SER A 74 -22.04 -3.22 7.93
N LYS A 75 -21.88 -2.05 7.32
CA LYS A 75 -22.77 -0.90 7.50
C LYS A 75 -24.25 -1.26 7.39
N ASN A 76 -24.63 -1.97 6.35
CA ASN A 76 -26.03 -2.32 6.05
C ASN A 76 -26.57 -3.50 6.89
N THR A 77 -25.71 -4.13 7.67
CA THR A 77 -26.06 -5.22 8.60
C THR A 77 -25.88 -4.79 10.06
N GLY A 78 -26.04 -3.50 10.34
CA GLY A 78 -25.92 -2.94 11.69
C GLY A 78 -24.51 -3.01 12.28
N GLY A 79 -23.48 -3.04 11.44
CA GLY A 79 -22.08 -3.16 11.82
C GLY A 79 -21.60 -4.58 12.13
N SER A 80 -22.43 -5.61 11.90
CA SER A 80 -22.15 -6.99 12.29
C SER A 80 -21.05 -7.63 11.44
N LEU A 81 -20.05 -8.21 12.11
CA LEU A 81 -19.00 -9.06 11.51
C LEU A 81 -19.25 -10.56 11.75
N GLY A 82 -20.36 -10.90 12.46
CA GLY A 82 -20.68 -12.27 12.81
C GLY A 82 -19.72 -12.85 13.86
N PHE A 83 -19.61 -14.18 13.88
CA PHE A 83 -18.67 -14.89 14.75
C PHE A 83 -17.27 -14.94 14.13
N VAL A 84 -16.30 -14.44 14.85
CA VAL A 84 -14.88 -14.40 14.45
C VAL A 84 -14.00 -15.13 15.43
N ARG A 85 -12.85 -15.62 14.96
CA ARG A 85 -11.77 -16.20 15.77
C ARG A 85 -10.58 -15.27 15.82
N ARG A 86 -9.66 -15.51 16.74
CA ARG A 86 -8.35 -14.83 16.74
C ARG A 86 -7.61 -15.08 15.42
N GLY A 87 -6.92 -14.05 14.93
CA GLY A 87 -6.22 -14.05 13.64
C GLY A 87 -7.09 -13.68 12.42
N ASN A 88 -8.41 -13.43 12.62
CA ASN A 88 -9.31 -13.03 11.53
C ASN A 88 -9.51 -11.52 11.40
N LEU A 89 -9.06 -10.74 12.39
CA LEU A 89 -9.24 -9.29 12.47
C LEU A 89 -7.88 -8.60 12.55
N VAL A 90 -7.83 -7.32 12.15
CA VAL A 90 -6.62 -6.51 12.31
C VAL A 90 -6.23 -6.41 13.78
N THR A 91 -4.94 -6.52 14.07
CA THR A 91 -4.40 -6.70 15.42
C THR A 91 -4.93 -5.71 16.47
N PRO A 92 -4.99 -4.37 16.22
CA PRO A 92 -5.50 -3.44 17.23
C PRO A 92 -6.99 -3.61 17.53
N PHE A 93 -7.79 -3.97 16.53
CA PHE A 93 -9.21 -4.26 16.69
C PHE A 93 -9.40 -5.53 17.50
N GLU A 94 -8.70 -6.60 17.10
CA GLU A 94 -8.77 -7.91 17.75
C GLU A 94 -8.39 -7.83 19.23
N ALA A 95 -7.30 -7.13 19.54
CA ALA A 95 -6.82 -6.96 20.90
C ALA A 95 -7.89 -6.39 21.84
N VAL A 96 -8.71 -5.46 21.35
CA VAL A 96 -9.80 -4.89 22.12
C VAL A 96 -11.03 -5.79 22.11
N ALA A 97 -11.47 -6.27 20.93
CA ALA A 97 -12.71 -7.04 20.81
C ALA A 97 -12.75 -8.28 21.72
N PHE A 98 -11.60 -8.98 21.87
CA PHE A 98 -11.48 -10.17 22.73
C PHE A 98 -11.30 -9.87 24.22
N THR A 99 -11.24 -8.62 24.64
CA THR A 99 -11.20 -8.22 26.06
C THR A 99 -12.54 -7.70 26.57
N LEU A 100 -13.47 -7.36 25.63
CA LEU A 100 -14.79 -6.85 25.99
C LEU A 100 -15.69 -7.98 26.52
N ASN A 101 -16.47 -7.68 27.55
CA ASN A 101 -17.56 -8.54 27.98
C ASN A 101 -18.75 -8.44 27.01
N PRO A 102 -19.62 -9.46 26.95
CA PRO A 102 -20.85 -9.38 26.17
C PRO A 102 -21.69 -8.15 26.49
N GLY A 103 -22.03 -7.36 25.46
CA GLY A 103 -22.76 -6.09 25.57
C GLY A 103 -21.88 -4.87 25.87
N GLU A 104 -20.58 -5.06 26.08
CA GLU A 104 -19.66 -3.95 26.32
C GLU A 104 -19.23 -3.30 25.00
N ILE A 105 -19.18 -1.94 24.97
CA ILE A 105 -18.76 -1.14 23.82
C ILE A 105 -17.43 -0.46 24.15
N SER A 106 -16.45 -0.61 23.26
CA SER A 106 -15.13 0.00 23.42
C SER A 106 -15.14 1.53 23.33
N LEU A 107 -14.10 2.17 23.82
CA LEU A 107 -13.68 3.50 23.37
C LEU A 107 -13.19 3.44 21.91
N PRO A 108 -13.02 4.59 21.21
CA PRO A 108 -12.51 4.62 19.86
C PRO A 108 -11.13 3.95 19.73
N VAL A 109 -11.04 2.88 18.93
CA VAL A 109 -9.84 2.07 18.65
C VAL A 109 -9.29 2.47 17.29
N LYS A 110 -8.01 2.82 17.20
CA LYS A 110 -7.32 3.12 15.94
C LYS A 110 -6.88 1.84 15.24
N THR A 111 -7.15 1.75 13.93
CA THR A 111 -6.56 0.75 13.01
C THR A 111 -6.05 1.44 11.75
N GLU A 112 -5.52 0.69 10.81
CA GLU A 112 -5.15 1.20 9.47
C GLU A 112 -6.36 1.70 8.67
N HIS A 113 -7.58 1.22 8.96
CA HIS A 113 -8.82 1.65 8.29
C HIS A 113 -9.46 2.90 8.88
N GLY A 114 -9.03 3.34 10.07
CA GLY A 114 -9.62 4.49 10.77
C GLY A 114 -9.83 4.22 12.26
N TYR A 115 -10.90 4.78 12.81
CA TYR A 115 -11.29 4.62 14.22
C TYR A 115 -12.58 3.83 14.31
N HIS A 116 -12.64 2.90 15.26
CA HIS A 116 -13.78 2.02 15.48
C HIS A 116 -14.29 2.14 16.90
N ILE A 117 -15.61 2.09 17.12
CA ILE A 117 -16.19 1.59 18.35
C ILE A 117 -16.66 0.16 18.09
N ILE A 118 -16.38 -0.74 19.05
CA ILE A 118 -16.53 -2.18 18.91
C ILE A 118 -17.43 -2.67 20.03
N GLU A 119 -18.40 -3.53 19.70
CA GLU A 119 -19.19 -4.24 20.71
C GLU A 119 -19.00 -5.74 20.53
N THR A 120 -18.68 -6.42 21.62
CA THR A 120 -18.75 -7.88 21.68
C THR A 120 -20.14 -8.27 22.16
N GLN A 121 -20.91 -8.90 21.29
CA GLN A 121 -22.32 -9.28 21.59
C GLN A 121 -22.40 -10.61 22.35
N GLU A 122 -21.52 -11.56 21.99
CA GLU A 122 -21.57 -12.93 22.49
C GLU A 122 -20.16 -13.55 22.49
N VAL A 123 -19.88 -14.41 23.44
CA VAL A 123 -18.65 -15.23 23.50
C VAL A 123 -19.05 -16.71 23.44
N LEU A 124 -18.53 -17.45 22.45
CA LEU A 124 -18.80 -18.86 22.24
C LEU A 124 -17.48 -19.63 22.08
N GLY A 125 -16.96 -20.12 23.19
CA GLY A 125 -15.64 -20.76 23.24
C GLY A 125 -14.54 -19.81 22.79
N GLU A 126 -13.83 -20.15 21.71
CA GLU A 126 -12.76 -19.32 21.12
C GLU A 126 -13.26 -18.29 20.09
N ARG A 127 -14.58 -18.19 19.90
CA ARG A 127 -15.20 -17.25 18.97
C ARG A 127 -15.95 -16.18 19.72
N ILE A 128 -15.95 -14.98 19.15
CA ILE A 128 -16.76 -13.87 19.61
C ILE A 128 -17.66 -13.39 18.47
N LYS A 129 -18.88 -13.00 18.79
CA LYS A 129 -19.78 -12.30 17.87
C LYS A 129 -19.59 -10.81 18.11
N VAL A 130 -19.18 -10.09 17.07
CA VAL A 130 -18.83 -8.67 17.17
C VAL A 130 -19.54 -7.82 16.14
N ARG A 131 -19.75 -6.55 16.47
CA ARG A 131 -20.16 -5.49 15.56
C ARG A 131 -19.35 -4.23 15.81
N HIS A 132 -19.28 -3.37 14.81
CA HIS A 132 -18.50 -2.14 14.90
C HIS A 132 -19.11 -0.96 14.12
N ILE A 133 -18.69 0.24 14.45
CA ILE A 133 -18.88 1.44 13.65
C ILE A 133 -17.50 1.98 13.32
N LEU A 134 -17.20 2.06 12.02
CA LEU A 134 -15.93 2.58 11.50
C LEU A 134 -16.13 4.01 11.00
N LEU A 135 -15.27 4.92 11.44
CA LEU A 135 -15.11 6.25 10.86
C LEU A 135 -13.64 6.51 10.51
N SER A 136 -13.40 6.97 9.31
CA SER A 136 -12.09 7.45 8.87
C SER A 136 -12.06 8.98 8.95
N PRO A 137 -11.07 9.60 9.61
CA PRO A 137 -10.95 11.05 9.61
C PRO A 137 -10.79 11.57 8.18
N PRO A 138 -11.55 12.59 7.77
CA PRO A 138 -11.46 13.11 6.42
C PRO A 138 -10.10 13.78 6.16
N ILE A 139 -9.55 13.53 4.98
CA ILE A 139 -8.39 14.24 4.47
C ILE A 139 -8.88 15.56 3.86
N THR A 140 -8.17 16.64 4.11
CA THR A 140 -8.45 17.98 3.60
C THR A 140 -7.38 18.42 2.60
N ASP A 141 -7.68 19.42 1.76
CA ASP A 141 -6.70 20.03 0.85
C ASP A 141 -5.44 20.53 1.58
N LYS A 142 -5.60 20.95 2.84
CA LYS A 142 -4.48 21.35 3.69
C LYS A 142 -3.57 20.17 4.02
N ASP A 143 -4.13 19.00 4.28
CA ASP A 143 -3.36 17.79 4.59
C ASP A 143 -2.61 17.32 3.35
N GLU A 144 -3.25 17.41 2.18
CA GLU A 144 -2.61 17.11 0.90
C GLU A 144 -1.47 18.09 0.59
N THR A 145 -1.68 19.37 0.80
CA THR A 145 -0.65 20.41 0.63
C THR A 145 0.54 20.18 1.57
N LEU A 146 0.30 19.80 2.81
CA LEU A 146 1.37 19.49 3.77
C LEU A 146 2.19 18.28 3.33
N ALA A 147 1.54 17.21 2.88
CA ALA A 147 2.22 16.02 2.37
C ALA A 147 3.06 16.33 1.12
N TYR A 148 2.50 17.10 0.18
CA TYR A 148 3.20 17.58 -1.01
C TYR A 148 4.45 18.40 -0.64
N ASN A 149 4.29 19.41 0.21
CA ASN A 149 5.41 20.27 0.62
C ASN A 149 6.50 19.50 1.36
N LYS A 150 6.11 18.50 2.19
CA LYS A 150 7.07 17.59 2.82
C LYS A 150 7.84 16.80 1.77
N ALA A 151 7.18 16.25 0.76
CA ALA A 151 7.85 15.52 -0.32
C ALA A 151 8.80 16.44 -1.11
N VAL A 152 8.41 17.68 -1.42
CA VAL A 152 9.29 18.67 -2.08
C VAL A 152 10.55 18.94 -1.23
N SER A 153 10.39 19.20 0.06
CA SER A 153 11.54 19.44 0.96
C SER A 153 12.49 18.23 1.03
N LEU A 154 11.95 17.01 1.03
CA LEU A 154 12.77 15.79 1.01
C LEU A 154 13.48 15.60 -0.33
N LYS A 155 12.85 15.98 -1.45
CA LYS A 155 13.48 15.99 -2.77
C LYS A 155 14.69 16.93 -2.79
N ASP A 156 14.51 18.16 -2.31
CA ASP A 156 15.57 19.18 -2.29
C ASP A 156 16.77 18.73 -1.43
N SER A 157 16.54 17.86 -0.46
CA SER A 157 17.58 17.27 0.40
C SER A 157 18.21 15.99 -0.19
N SER A 158 17.77 15.54 -1.37
CA SER A 158 18.16 14.27 -2.00
C SER A 158 19.02 14.52 -3.25
N SER A 159 20.19 15.10 -3.07
CA SER A 159 21.11 15.46 -4.18
C SER A 159 21.92 14.27 -4.71
N THR A 160 22.15 13.26 -3.87
CA THR A 160 22.88 12.05 -4.23
C THR A 160 22.07 10.80 -3.85
N LEU A 161 22.44 9.64 -4.41
CA LEU A 161 21.84 8.36 -4.01
C LEU A 161 21.98 8.08 -2.50
N VAL A 162 23.09 8.47 -1.92
CA VAL A 162 23.34 8.29 -0.46
C VAL A 162 22.39 9.16 0.34
N ASP A 163 22.21 10.42 -0.06
CA ASP A 163 21.25 11.32 0.59
C ASP A 163 19.83 10.77 0.45
N PHE A 164 19.44 10.36 -0.77
CA PHE A 164 18.12 9.77 -1.01
C PHE A 164 17.86 8.55 -0.11
N ILE A 165 18.80 7.60 -0.03
CA ILE A 165 18.67 6.42 0.85
C ILE A 165 18.54 6.84 2.32
N SER A 166 19.27 7.86 2.75
CA SER A 166 19.18 8.39 4.12
C SER A 166 17.81 9.01 4.38
N MET A 167 17.29 9.80 3.43
CA MET A 167 15.95 10.37 3.53
C MET A 167 14.86 9.30 3.55
N VAL A 168 14.99 8.26 2.71
CA VAL A 168 14.06 7.12 2.73
C VAL A 168 14.02 6.45 4.10
N LYS A 169 15.16 6.08 4.65
CA LYS A 169 15.25 5.40 5.96
C LYS A 169 14.69 6.24 7.10
N ALA A 170 14.84 7.56 7.03
CA ALA A 170 14.38 8.47 8.07
C ALA A 170 12.91 8.89 7.93
N HIS A 171 12.38 8.95 6.71
CA HIS A 171 11.12 9.65 6.44
C HIS A 171 10.11 8.87 5.59
N SER A 172 10.50 7.78 4.91
CA SER A 172 9.56 7.03 4.09
C SER A 172 8.54 6.31 4.97
N MET A 173 7.28 6.45 4.57
CA MET A 173 6.13 5.81 5.22
C MET A 173 5.74 4.49 4.52
N ASP A 174 6.61 3.97 3.68
CA ASP A 174 6.49 2.63 3.11
C ASP A 174 7.28 1.62 3.94
N ASP A 175 6.60 0.92 4.84
CA ASP A 175 7.21 -0.04 5.77
C ASP A 175 7.83 -1.25 5.08
N GLN A 176 7.45 -1.54 3.82
CA GLN A 176 7.97 -2.68 3.09
C GLN A 176 9.37 -2.43 2.54
N THR A 177 9.69 -1.20 2.15
CA THR A 177 10.95 -0.88 1.46
C THR A 177 11.83 0.11 2.21
N ASN A 178 11.34 0.83 3.23
CA ASN A 178 12.09 1.87 3.94
C ASN A 178 13.41 1.36 4.51
N ALA A 179 13.42 0.19 5.16
CA ALA A 179 14.63 -0.44 5.73
C ALA A 179 15.68 -0.75 4.66
N ALA A 180 15.24 -1.11 3.44
CA ALA A 180 16.08 -1.36 2.27
C ALA A 180 16.45 -0.08 1.50
N GLY A 181 16.17 1.10 2.07
CA GLY A 181 16.40 2.40 1.41
C GLY A 181 15.50 2.59 0.19
N GLY A 182 14.25 2.11 0.25
CA GLY A 182 13.24 2.27 -0.78
C GLY A 182 13.45 1.43 -2.04
N SER A 183 14.30 0.40 -2.00
CA SER A 183 14.65 -0.38 -3.19
C SER A 183 13.46 -1.19 -3.72
N LEU A 184 13.12 -0.97 -4.99
CA LEU A 184 12.13 -1.75 -5.74
C LEU A 184 12.78 -2.78 -6.68
N GLY A 185 14.13 -2.77 -6.76
CA GLY A 185 14.88 -3.61 -7.70
C GLY A 185 14.70 -3.19 -9.16
N TRP A 186 14.79 -4.16 -10.07
CA TRP A 186 14.52 -3.95 -11.49
C TRP A 186 13.01 -4.11 -11.74
N ILE A 187 12.38 -3.07 -12.27
CA ILE A 187 10.96 -3.07 -12.60
C ILE A 187 10.75 -2.71 -14.07
N ASP A 188 9.64 -3.22 -14.61
CA ASP A 188 9.06 -2.75 -15.87
C ASP A 188 8.04 -1.63 -15.53
N PRO A 189 8.34 -0.37 -15.90
CA PRO A 189 7.46 0.74 -15.56
C PRO A 189 6.06 0.68 -16.20
N THR A 190 5.95 -0.06 -17.31
CA THR A 190 4.69 -0.20 -18.04
C THR A 190 3.76 -1.23 -17.42
N ASN A 191 4.30 -2.08 -16.53
CA ASN A 191 3.58 -3.17 -15.87
C ASN A 191 3.81 -3.17 -14.35
N TYR A 192 3.99 -1.99 -13.75
CA TYR A 192 4.17 -1.83 -12.31
C TYR A 192 2.83 -1.47 -11.65
N PRO A 193 2.52 -1.99 -10.43
CA PRO A 193 1.24 -1.75 -9.76
C PRO A 193 0.88 -0.27 -9.57
N VAL A 194 1.87 0.59 -9.32
CA VAL A 194 1.68 2.05 -9.25
C VAL A 194 1.88 2.63 -10.66
N GLN A 195 0.79 2.75 -11.39
CA GLN A 195 0.81 3.14 -12.81
C GLN A 195 1.38 4.54 -13.05
N GLU A 196 1.24 5.44 -12.09
CA GLU A 196 1.74 6.80 -12.14
C GLU A 196 3.27 6.85 -12.27
N PHE A 197 3.98 5.81 -11.83
CA PHE A 197 5.43 5.72 -12.01
C PHE A 197 5.80 5.61 -13.49
N GLY A 198 5.03 4.84 -14.28
CA GLY A 198 5.25 4.67 -15.71
C GLY A 198 5.23 5.98 -16.50
N ALA A 199 4.34 6.90 -16.13
CA ALA A 199 4.21 8.20 -16.79
C ALA A 199 5.43 9.12 -16.57
N VAL A 200 6.16 8.93 -15.47
CA VAL A 200 7.26 9.83 -15.05
C VAL A 200 8.62 9.23 -15.36
N ILE A 201 8.78 7.91 -15.24
CA ILE A 201 10.08 7.22 -15.37
C ILE A 201 10.75 7.48 -16.72
N GLY A 202 9.98 7.57 -17.80
CA GLY A 202 10.52 7.87 -19.14
C GLY A 202 11.13 9.29 -19.28
N GLN A 203 10.87 10.17 -18.32
CA GLN A 203 11.31 11.57 -18.30
C GLN A 203 12.45 11.83 -17.30
N ILE A 204 12.84 10.82 -16.52
CA ILE A 204 13.86 10.95 -15.46
C ILE A 204 15.19 10.43 -15.99
N ASN A 205 16.26 11.23 -15.82
CA ASN A 205 17.61 10.76 -16.05
C ASN A 205 18.08 9.86 -14.89
N PRO A 206 18.93 8.86 -15.16
CA PRO A 206 19.61 8.12 -14.10
C PRO A 206 20.38 9.04 -13.15
N ASN A 207 20.35 8.71 -11.86
CA ASN A 207 20.96 9.47 -10.76
C ASN A 207 20.29 10.83 -10.46
N GLU A 208 19.04 10.98 -10.82
CA GLU A 208 18.23 12.14 -10.44
C GLU A 208 17.05 11.72 -9.56
N CYS A 209 16.67 12.61 -8.61
CA CYS A 209 15.46 12.48 -7.82
C CYS A 209 14.29 13.15 -8.55
N ALA A 210 13.28 12.38 -8.89
CA ALA A 210 12.06 12.88 -9.52
C ALA A 210 10.86 12.85 -8.59
N GLY A 211 9.84 13.56 -8.98
CA GLY A 211 8.60 13.72 -8.22
C GLY A 211 8.47 15.13 -7.63
N PRO A 212 7.52 15.36 -6.71
CA PRO A 212 6.59 14.36 -6.15
C PRO A 212 5.58 13.82 -7.17
N VAL A 213 5.40 12.51 -7.19
CA VAL A 213 4.41 11.81 -8.01
C VAL A 213 3.23 11.42 -7.12
N ARG A 214 2.01 11.85 -7.46
CA ARG A 214 0.79 11.54 -6.70
C ARG A 214 0.28 10.14 -7.08
N SER A 215 0.00 9.31 -6.10
CA SER A 215 -0.70 8.04 -6.26
C SER A 215 -1.80 7.90 -5.19
N GLU A 216 -2.56 6.82 -5.20
CA GLU A 216 -3.52 6.51 -4.13
C GLU A 216 -2.87 6.41 -2.74
N TYR A 217 -1.59 6.03 -2.65
CA TYR A 217 -0.84 5.90 -1.39
C TYR A 217 -0.31 7.22 -0.84
N GLY A 218 -0.23 8.28 -1.66
CA GLY A 218 0.34 9.57 -1.29
C GLY A 218 1.26 10.14 -2.35
N TYR A 219 2.31 10.84 -1.92
CA TYR A 219 3.33 11.42 -2.79
C TYR A 219 4.61 10.59 -2.76
N HIS A 220 5.11 10.25 -3.95
CA HIS A 220 6.34 9.48 -4.11
C HIS A 220 7.45 10.34 -4.67
N LEU A 221 8.65 10.18 -4.12
CA LEU A 221 9.89 10.57 -4.78
C LEU A 221 10.51 9.31 -5.37
N LEU A 222 11.07 9.43 -6.58
CA LEU A 222 11.64 8.33 -7.33
C LEU A 222 13.11 8.60 -7.61
N TRP A 223 13.95 7.57 -7.47
CA TRP A 223 15.37 7.62 -7.84
C TRP A 223 15.69 6.48 -8.79
N ILE A 224 16.16 6.78 -9.99
CA ILE A 224 16.60 5.77 -10.94
C ILE A 224 18.08 5.53 -10.77
N GLU A 225 18.48 4.31 -10.35
CA GLU A 225 19.88 3.90 -10.24
C GLU A 225 20.47 3.51 -11.60
N ALA A 226 19.71 2.81 -12.43
CA ALA A 226 20.14 2.32 -13.73
C ALA A 226 18.96 2.01 -14.64
N THR A 227 19.20 2.03 -15.94
CA THR A 227 18.23 1.68 -16.97
C THR A 227 18.81 0.60 -17.90
N LYS A 228 18.03 -0.42 -18.20
CA LYS A 228 18.30 -1.36 -19.28
C LYS A 228 17.31 -1.08 -20.41
N PRO A 229 17.77 -0.55 -21.53
CA PRO A 229 16.88 -0.23 -22.64
C PRO A 229 16.24 -1.51 -23.18
N GLY A 230 14.95 -1.44 -23.43
CA GLY A 230 14.22 -2.47 -24.14
C GLY A 230 14.49 -2.44 -25.65
N GLY A 231 13.75 -3.22 -26.40
CA GLY A 231 13.80 -3.22 -27.84
C GLY A 231 13.72 -4.62 -28.45
N ARG A 232 13.95 -4.73 -29.75
CA ARG A 232 13.96 -6.01 -30.44
C ARG A 232 14.99 -6.94 -29.81
N PRO A 233 14.70 -8.24 -29.71
CA PRO A 233 15.63 -9.22 -29.17
C PRO A 233 17.01 -9.18 -29.84
N ASP A 234 18.06 -9.06 -29.03
CA ASP A 234 19.45 -9.00 -29.45
C ASP A 234 20.31 -9.69 -28.38
N LEU A 235 21.11 -10.68 -28.79
CA LEU A 235 21.91 -11.47 -27.84
C LEU A 235 22.98 -10.66 -27.10
N SER A 236 23.48 -9.57 -27.71
CA SER A 236 24.50 -8.73 -27.09
C SER A 236 23.91 -7.89 -25.94
N LYS A 237 22.62 -7.53 -26.01
CA LYS A 237 21.93 -6.66 -25.07
C LYS A 237 21.01 -7.42 -24.14
N HIS A 238 20.42 -8.52 -24.58
CA HIS A 238 19.33 -9.22 -23.90
C HIS A 238 19.67 -10.69 -23.58
N TRP A 239 20.95 -11.01 -23.37
CA TRP A 239 21.40 -12.38 -23.12
C TRP A 239 20.58 -13.08 -22.04
N ASN A 240 20.47 -12.48 -20.87
CA ASN A 240 19.81 -13.09 -19.72
C ASN A 240 18.30 -13.33 -19.95
N GLN A 241 17.63 -12.42 -20.67
CA GLN A 241 16.22 -12.58 -21.02
C GLN A 241 16.03 -13.73 -22.01
N VAL A 242 16.89 -13.82 -23.03
CA VAL A 242 16.86 -14.90 -24.02
C VAL A 242 17.22 -16.26 -23.40
N GLU A 243 18.19 -16.29 -22.49
CA GLU A 243 18.57 -17.48 -21.72
C GLU A 243 17.40 -17.98 -20.86
N ALA A 244 16.69 -17.07 -20.17
CA ALA A 244 15.50 -17.42 -19.38
C ALA A 244 14.38 -18.03 -20.28
N LEU A 245 14.16 -17.48 -21.47
CA LEU A 245 13.20 -18.02 -22.43
C LEU A 245 13.61 -19.39 -22.94
N ALA A 246 14.90 -19.59 -23.30
CA ALA A 246 15.45 -20.85 -23.71
C ALA A 246 15.32 -21.93 -22.63
N LEU A 247 15.59 -21.55 -21.37
CA LEU A 247 15.42 -22.45 -20.22
C LEU A 247 13.96 -22.86 -20.01
N ASN A 248 13.04 -21.90 -20.09
CA ASN A 248 11.61 -22.17 -19.95
C ASN A 248 11.09 -23.07 -21.06
N LYS A 249 11.51 -22.82 -22.32
CA LYS A 249 11.17 -23.69 -23.46
C LYS A 249 11.67 -25.10 -23.23
N LYS A 250 12.94 -25.26 -22.82
CA LYS A 250 13.55 -26.59 -22.56
C LYS A 250 12.82 -27.33 -21.43
N LYS A 251 12.29 -26.61 -20.40
CA LYS A 251 11.48 -27.20 -19.35
C LYS A 251 10.09 -27.64 -19.82
N SER A 252 9.49 -26.90 -20.77
CA SER A 252 8.17 -27.23 -21.32
C SER A 252 8.19 -28.38 -22.34
N ASP A 253 9.33 -28.68 -22.89
CA ASP A 253 9.53 -29.76 -23.88
C ASP A 253 9.89 -31.12 -23.22
N TRP A 254 9.97 -31.18 -21.89
CA TRP A 254 10.13 -32.35 -21.03
C TRP A 254 8.81 -32.74 -20.38
#